data_2bf263458a2c858227fa40cbf615cc37
#
_entry.id   2bf263458a2c858227fa40cbf615cc37
#
_cell.length_a   1.000
_cell.length_b   1.000
_cell.length_c   1.000
_cell.angle_alpha   90.00
_cell.angle_beta   90.00
_cell.angle_gamma   90.00
#
_symmetry.space_group_name_H-M   'P 1'
#
loop_
_entity.id
_entity.type
_entity.pdbx_description
1 polymer ?
#
loop_
_entity_poly.entity_id
_entity_poly.type
_entity_poly.pdbx_seq_one_letter_code
_entity_poly.pdbx_strand_id
1 'polypeptide(L)'
;IYTYRSAVPYYLVSCWDITERKKMENEIMLVNERYHMLEEVSDDIVLDYDVKKQQFEIPECYLKFAEDKSVKYAGIEELYGAIHPDDRERFQKIFETALQREMKGTAEYRLRQGGKESGKYAYFRTCYQSIADYDGKISHIIGRSYDISTERAVREKLLREVQLDPLTRIYNKTASGEIVDAFLEKSTQGTHVLYVIDIDDFKKINDTFGHTVGDMVISD
;
A
#
# COMPACT_ATOMS: atom_id res chain seq x y z
N ILE A 1 46.56 -38.42 -0.37
CA ILE A 1 47.09 -38.71 1.00
C ILE A 1 48.36 -39.53 0.80
N TYR A 2 49.50 -38.89 1.00
CA TYR A 2 50.78 -39.61 0.98
C TYR A 2 51.12 -40.00 2.40
N THR A 3 51.15 -41.29 2.71
CA THR A 3 51.62 -41.80 3.99
C THR A 3 53.15 -42.01 3.94
N TYR A 4 53.88 -41.09 4.56
CA TYR A 4 55.29 -41.31 4.87
C TYR A 4 55.38 -42.09 6.19
N ARG A 5 56.01 -43.27 6.19
CA ARG A 5 56.37 -44.00 7.41
C ARG A 5 57.64 -43.35 8.00
N SER A 6 57.50 -42.55 9.04
CA SER A 6 58.59 -42.06 9.85
C SER A 6 58.56 -42.74 11.22
N ALA A 7 59.73 -43.01 11.78
CA ALA A 7 59.88 -43.61 13.09
C ALA A 7 59.57 -42.65 14.27
N VAL A 8 59.30 -41.35 13.96
CA VAL A 8 58.95 -40.32 14.92
C VAL A 8 57.56 -39.79 14.58
N PRO A 9 56.65 -39.74 15.56
CA PRO A 9 55.31 -39.16 15.31
C PRO A 9 55.45 -37.69 14.98
N TYR A 10 54.80 -37.27 13.91
CA TYR A 10 54.72 -35.86 13.51
C TYR A 10 53.27 -35.44 13.33
N TYR A 11 53.00 -34.14 13.57
CA TYR A 11 51.72 -33.52 13.35
C TYR A 11 51.84 -32.54 12.18
N LEU A 12 50.93 -32.63 11.22
CA LEU A 12 50.77 -31.64 10.18
C LEU A 12 49.69 -30.67 10.63
N VAL A 13 50.04 -29.43 10.80
CA VAL A 13 49.09 -28.36 11.15
C VAL A 13 48.99 -27.42 9.96
N SER A 14 47.79 -27.17 9.49
CA SER A 14 47.50 -26.13 8.51
C SER A 14 46.72 -25.01 9.18
N CYS A 15 47.15 -23.79 8.96
CA CYS A 15 46.49 -22.60 9.48
C CYS A 15 46.10 -21.69 8.29
N TRP A 16 44.90 -21.13 8.37
CA TRP A 16 44.44 -20.12 7.44
C TRP A 16 44.15 -18.83 8.22
N ASP A 17 44.53 -17.71 7.63
CA ASP A 17 44.08 -16.40 8.11
C ASP A 17 42.62 -16.19 7.68
N ILE A 18 41.73 -16.13 8.67
CA ILE A 18 40.27 -15.90 8.47
C ILE A 18 39.82 -14.49 8.85
N THR A 19 40.76 -13.55 9.05
CA THR A 19 40.49 -12.20 9.52
C THR A 19 39.53 -11.45 8.61
N GLU A 20 39.78 -11.45 7.30
CA GLU A 20 38.91 -10.80 6.32
C GLU A 20 37.52 -11.45 6.27
N ARG A 21 37.47 -12.77 6.32
CA ARG A 21 36.20 -13.50 6.37
C ARG A 21 35.40 -13.11 7.62
N LYS A 22 36.03 -13.04 8.78
CA LYS A 22 35.37 -12.64 10.04
C LYS A 22 34.90 -11.19 10.04
N LYS A 23 35.65 -10.28 9.43
CA LYS A 23 35.22 -8.88 9.25
C LYS A 23 33.96 -8.82 8.39
N MET A 24 33.91 -9.51 7.24
CA MET A 24 32.74 -9.54 6.37
C MET A 24 31.54 -10.17 7.07
N GLU A 25 31.70 -11.28 7.81
CA GLU A 25 30.64 -11.92 8.58
C GLU A 25 30.05 -10.94 9.62
N ASN A 26 30.90 -10.17 10.33
CA ASN A 26 30.46 -9.18 11.31
C ASN A 26 29.76 -7.97 10.65
N GLU A 27 30.23 -7.50 9.50
CA GLU A 27 29.56 -6.45 8.74
C GLU A 27 28.16 -6.85 8.28
N ILE A 28 28.04 -8.08 7.76
CA ILE A 28 26.74 -8.66 7.36
C ILE A 28 25.81 -8.77 8.57
N MET A 29 26.33 -9.25 9.71
CA MET A 29 25.53 -9.34 10.94
C MET A 29 25.05 -7.97 11.41
N LEU A 30 25.90 -6.95 11.40
CA LEU A 30 25.55 -5.58 11.80
C LEU A 30 24.49 -4.97 10.85
N VAL A 31 24.60 -5.22 9.56
CA VAL A 31 23.60 -4.78 8.56
C VAL A 31 22.27 -5.46 8.83
N ASN A 32 22.26 -6.77 9.08
CA ASN A 32 21.03 -7.51 9.41
C ASN A 32 20.39 -7.02 10.70
N GLU A 33 21.16 -6.80 11.77
CA GLU A 33 20.63 -6.25 13.04
C GLU A 33 19.99 -4.86 12.82
N ARG A 34 20.63 -3.98 12.04
CA ARG A 34 20.05 -2.68 11.69
C ARG A 34 18.74 -2.83 10.90
N TYR A 35 18.67 -3.81 10.01
CA TYR A 35 17.47 -4.08 9.21
C TYR A 35 16.33 -4.53 10.12
N HIS A 36 16.57 -5.48 11.02
CA HIS A 36 15.58 -5.95 11.99
C HIS A 36 15.09 -4.82 12.92
N MET A 37 16.00 -3.97 13.42
CA MET A 37 15.60 -2.82 14.25
C MET A 37 14.69 -1.85 13.50
N LEU A 38 14.92 -1.63 12.20
CA LEU A 38 14.07 -0.77 11.38
C LEU A 38 12.69 -1.40 11.13
N GLU A 39 12.61 -2.72 11.00
CA GLU A 39 11.34 -3.45 10.87
C GLU A 39 10.51 -3.38 12.17
N GLU A 40 11.14 -3.52 13.34
CA GLU A 40 10.45 -3.47 14.64
C GLU A 40 9.88 -2.09 14.98
N VAL A 41 10.51 -1.01 14.51
CA VAL A 41 10.09 0.38 14.78
C VAL A 41 9.04 0.87 13.78
N SER A 42 8.90 0.20 12.65
CA SER A 42 8.00 0.59 11.57
C SER A 42 6.73 -0.27 11.58
N ASP A 43 5.56 0.37 11.52
CA ASP A 43 4.27 -0.32 11.27
C ASP A 43 4.15 -0.86 9.83
N ASP A 44 5.23 -0.79 9.07
CA ASP A 44 5.24 -1.20 7.67
C ASP A 44 5.37 -2.72 7.54
N ILE A 45 4.72 -3.25 6.53
CA ILE A 45 4.77 -4.66 6.20
C ILE A 45 5.81 -4.87 5.10
N VAL A 46 6.89 -5.57 5.41
CA VAL A 46 7.87 -5.99 4.40
C VAL A 46 7.44 -7.35 3.85
N LEU A 47 7.32 -7.44 2.53
CA LEU A 47 6.98 -8.65 1.79
C LEU A 47 8.17 -9.03 0.92
N ASP A 48 8.61 -10.28 1.01
CA ASP A 48 9.61 -10.86 0.12
C ASP A 48 9.03 -12.08 -0.59
N TYR A 49 8.91 -11.99 -1.91
CA TYR A 49 8.48 -13.09 -2.76
C TYR A 49 9.68 -13.80 -3.35
N ASP A 50 9.92 -15.04 -2.93
CA ASP A 50 10.93 -15.92 -3.51
C ASP A 50 10.36 -16.57 -4.78
N VAL A 51 10.89 -16.18 -5.94
CA VAL A 51 10.41 -16.66 -7.25
C VAL A 51 10.65 -18.14 -7.43
N LYS A 52 11.74 -18.70 -6.88
CA LYS A 52 12.04 -20.14 -6.99
C LYS A 52 11.08 -20.98 -6.15
N LYS A 53 10.74 -20.50 -4.96
CA LYS A 53 9.80 -21.18 -4.06
C LYS A 53 8.34 -20.86 -4.39
N GLN A 54 8.08 -19.80 -5.16
CA GLN A 54 6.75 -19.28 -5.50
C GLN A 54 5.92 -18.93 -4.27
N GLN A 55 6.55 -18.35 -3.24
CA GLN A 55 5.85 -18.00 -2.00
C GLN A 55 6.42 -16.74 -1.36
N PHE A 56 5.57 -16.06 -0.58
CA PHE A 56 5.94 -14.98 0.31
C PHE A 56 6.29 -15.52 1.69
N GLU A 57 7.30 -14.96 2.32
CA GLU A 57 7.45 -15.01 3.76
C GLU A 57 6.51 -13.96 4.37
N ILE A 58 5.60 -14.41 5.26
CA ILE A 58 4.59 -13.54 5.85
C ILE A 58 5.11 -13.04 7.19
N PRO A 59 5.36 -11.71 7.34
CA PRO A 59 5.74 -11.14 8.62
C PRO A 59 4.62 -11.28 9.66
N GLU A 60 4.98 -11.35 10.94
CA GLU A 60 4.00 -11.49 12.04
C GLU A 60 2.97 -10.34 12.04
N CYS A 61 3.39 -9.12 11.72
CA CYS A 61 2.51 -7.96 11.62
C CYS A 61 1.41 -8.13 10.54
N TYR A 62 1.67 -8.94 9.50
CA TYR A 62 0.70 -9.25 8.45
C TYR A 62 -0.33 -10.29 8.87
N LEU A 63 -0.05 -11.11 9.88
CA LEU A 63 -0.95 -12.18 10.34
C LEU A 63 -2.30 -11.64 10.84
N LYS A 64 -2.38 -10.36 11.20
CA LYS A 64 -3.67 -9.70 11.53
C LYS A 64 -4.63 -9.63 10.33
N PHE A 65 -4.12 -9.72 9.09
CA PHE A 65 -4.90 -9.72 7.85
C PHE A 65 -5.09 -11.12 7.27
N ALA A 66 -4.30 -12.11 7.72
CA ALA A 66 -4.39 -13.49 7.27
C ALA A 66 -5.59 -14.21 7.92
N GLU A 67 -6.15 -15.17 7.19
CA GLU A 67 -7.20 -16.04 7.73
C GLU A 67 -6.68 -17.02 8.77
N ASP A 68 -5.55 -17.62 8.46
CA ASP A 68 -4.84 -18.53 9.34
C ASP A 68 -3.56 -17.86 9.85
N LYS A 69 -3.55 -17.55 11.14
CA LYS A 69 -2.41 -16.92 11.82
C LYS A 69 -1.20 -17.84 12.00
N SER A 70 -1.34 -19.12 11.67
CA SER A 70 -0.26 -20.10 11.71
C SER A 70 0.52 -20.20 10.38
N VAL A 71 0.02 -19.56 9.32
CA VAL A 71 0.64 -19.62 7.98
C VAL A 71 1.85 -18.71 7.93
N LYS A 72 3.03 -19.31 7.91
CA LYS A 72 4.29 -18.58 7.77
C LYS A 72 4.61 -18.17 6.32
N TYR A 73 4.11 -18.93 5.37
CA TYR A 73 4.34 -18.70 3.94
C TYR A 73 3.02 -18.76 3.18
N ALA A 74 2.84 -17.91 2.20
CA ALA A 74 1.68 -17.90 1.32
C ALA A 74 2.09 -17.81 -0.15
N GLY A 75 1.34 -18.48 -1.02
CA GLY A 75 1.48 -18.31 -2.46
C GLY A 75 0.83 -17.00 -2.94
N ILE A 76 1.07 -16.67 -4.20
CA ILE A 76 0.49 -15.46 -4.80
C ILE A 76 -1.06 -15.53 -4.89
N GLU A 77 -1.62 -16.73 -5.01
CA GLU A 77 -3.07 -16.95 -5.10
C GLU A 77 -3.79 -16.57 -3.80
N GLU A 78 -3.20 -16.84 -2.63
CA GLU A 78 -3.75 -16.41 -1.35
C GLU A 78 -3.78 -14.89 -1.26
N LEU A 79 -2.72 -14.22 -1.74
CA LEU A 79 -2.67 -12.75 -1.79
C LEU A 79 -3.74 -12.21 -2.74
N TYR A 80 -3.88 -12.77 -3.94
CA TYR A 80 -4.94 -12.38 -4.88
C TYR A 80 -6.33 -12.58 -4.27
N GLY A 81 -6.54 -13.67 -3.54
CA GLY A 81 -7.78 -13.93 -2.81
C GLY A 81 -8.11 -12.88 -1.75
N ALA A 82 -7.10 -12.27 -1.13
CA ALA A 82 -7.26 -11.22 -0.13
C ALA A 82 -7.45 -9.82 -0.73
N ILE A 83 -7.01 -9.57 -1.96
CA ILE A 83 -7.18 -8.30 -2.66
C ILE A 83 -8.63 -8.11 -3.10
N HIS A 84 -9.13 -6.86 -3.01
CA HIS A 84 -10.47 -6.50 -3.49
C HIS A 84 -10.64 -6.86 -4.98
N PRO A 85 -11.79 -7.42 -5.39
CA PRO A 85 -12.01 -7.87 -6.78
C PRO A 85 -11.65 -6.84 -7.86
N ASP A 86 -12.04 -5.57 -7.68
CA ASP A 86 -11.77 -4.49 -8.65
C ASP A 86 -10.28 -4.19 -8.81
N ASP A 87 -9.45 -4.50 -7.81
CA ASP A 87 -8.02 -4.16 -7.79
C ASP A 87 -7.15 -5.34 -8.30
N ARG A 88 -7.72 -6.56 -8.36
CA ARG A 88 -6.98 -7.81 -8.68
C ARG A 88 -6.30 -7.77 -10.04
N GLU A 89 -7.05 -7.42 -11.09
CA GLU A 89 -6.51 -7.43 -12.46
C GLU A 89 -5.32 -6.48 -12.60
N ARG A 90 -5.44 -5.28 -12.00
CA ARG A 90 -4.36 -4.28 -12.02
C ARG A 90 -3.15 -4.77 -11.25
N PHE A 91 -3.36 -5.34 -10.06
CA PHE A 91 -2.28 -5.88 -9.22
C PHE A 91 -1.58 -7.04 -9.92
N GLN A 92 -2.34 -7.97 -10.51
CA GLN A 92 -1.82 -9.11 -11.25
C GLN A 92 -0.91 -8.68 -12.40
N LYS A 93 -1.33 -7.73 -13.22
CA LYS A 93 -0.51 -7.18 -14.34
C LYS A 93 0.82 -6.59 -13.85
N ILE A 94 0.78 -5.87 -12.73
CA ILE A 94 1.99 -5.29 -12.11
C ILE A 94 2.93 -6.42 -11.66
N PHE A 95 2.40 -7.41 -10.96
CA PHE A 95 3.18 -8.52 -10.41
C PHE A 95 3.79 -9.39 -11.53
N GLU A 96 3.03 -9.76 -12.55
CA GLU A 96 3.52 -10.50 -13.71
C GLU A 96 4.63 -9.75 -14.46
N THR A 97 4.50 -8.42 -14.57
CA THR A 97 5.55 -7.60 -15.18
C THR A 97 6.82 -7.59 -14.32
N ALA A 98 6.67 -7.53 -12.99
CA ALA A 98 7.79 -7.55 -12.05
C ALA A 98 8.54 -8.90 -12.02
N LEU A 99 7.88 -10.00 -12.39
CA LEU A 99 8.52 -11.32 -12.57
C LEU A 99 9.35 -11.42 -13.86
N GLN A 100 9.09 -10.58 -14.85
CA GLN A 100 9.74 -10.68 -16.16
C GLN A 100 11.00 -9.81 -16.30
N ARG A 101 11.09 -8.73 -15.54
CA ARG A 101 12.20 -7.77 -15.63
C ARG A 101 12.43 -7.03 -14.32
N GLU A 102 13.67 -6.56 -14.14
CA GLU A 102 13.96 -5.63 -13.06
C GLU A 102 13.14 -4.36 -13.19
N MET A 103 12.39 -4.04 -12.15
CA MET A 103 11.60 -2.83 -12.06
C MET A 103 11.36 -2.44 -10.60
N LYS A 104 11.09 -1.16 -10.40
CA LYS A 104 10.59 -0.62 -9.15
C LYS A 104 9.33 0.19 -9.42
N GLY A 105 8.43 0.21 -8.47
CA GLY A 105 7.18 0.94 -8.61
C GLY A 105 6.39 1.02 -7.32
N THR A 106 5.19 1.55 -7.46
CA THR A 106 4.23 1.67 -6.35
C THR A 106 2.88 1.16 -6.83
N ALA A 107 2.22 0.37 -5.99
CA ALA A 107 0.87 -0.13 -6.22
C ALA A 107 -0.01 0.22 -5.02
N GLU A 108 -1.21 0.73 -5.29
CA GLU A 108 -2.24 0.90 -4.27
C GLU A 108 -3.36 -0.11 -4.53
N TYR A 109 -3.80 -0.78 -3.49
CA TYR A 109 -4.86 -1.78 -3.55
C TYR A 109 -5.55 -1.91 -2.20
N ARG A 110 -6.75 -2.49 -2.23
CA ARG A 110 -7.52 -2.79 -1.03
C ARG A 110 -7.27 -4.23 -0.62
N LEU A 111 -6.88 -4.42 0.64
CA LEU A 111 -6.65 -5.73 1.24
C LEU A 111 -7.74 -6.02 2.28
N ARG A 112 -8.29 -7.22 2.25
CA ARG A 112 -9.34 -7.65 3.18
C ARG A 112 -8.78 -7.78 4.59
N GLN A 113 -9.56 -7.33 5.58
CA GLN A 113 -9.26 -7.46 7.00
C GLN A 113 -10.17 -8.48 7.65
N GLY A 114 -9.61 -9.33 8.53
CA GLY A 114 -10.41 -10.17 9.42
C GLY A 114 -11.11 -11.37 8.78
N GLY A 115 -10.48 -12.02 7.79
CA GLY A 115 -10.94 -13.28 7.20
C GLY A 115 -11.92 -13.13 6.02
N LYS A 116 -12.29 -14.26 5.39
CA LYS A 116 -13.06 -14.30 4.13
C LYS A 116 -14.42 -13.63 4.20
N GLU A 117 -15.04 -13.64 5.36
CA GLU A 117 -16.43 -13.20 5.54
C GLU A 117 -16.55 -11.74 5.99
N SER A 118 -15.45 -11.06 6.35
CA SER A 118 -15.54 -9.76 7.01
C SER A 118 -16.05 -8.63 6.11
N GLY A 119 -15.90 -8.74 4.81
CA GLY A 119 -16.27 -7.69 3.84
C GLY A 119 -15.57 -6.35 4.03
N LYS A 120 -14.70 -6.22 5.05
CA LYS A 120 -13.95 -5.00 5.36
C LYS A 120 -12.62 -5.00 4.64
N TYR A 121 -12.26 -3.85 4.08
CA TYR A 121 -11.00 -3.65 3.37
C TYR A 121 -10.24 -2.48 3.95
N ALA A 122 -8.90 -2.61 4.02
CA ALA A 122 -7.98 -1.50 4.27
C ALA A 122 -7.27 -1.14 2.97
N TYR A 123 -6.87 0.12 2.85
CA TYR A 123 -6.10 0.60 1.70
C TYR A 123 -4.62 0.48 1.98
N PHE A 124 -3.91 -0.21 1.09
CA PHE A 124 -2.46 -0.36 1.16
C PHE A 124 -1.77 0.32 -0.01
N ARG A 125 -0.61 0.91 0.26
CA ARG A 125 0.36 1.36 -0.73
C ARG A 125 1.61 0.54 -0.57
N THR A 126 2.00 -0.21 -1.62
CA THR A 126 3.21 -1.02 -1.65
C THR A 126 4.22 -0.43 -2.61
N CYS A 127 5.38 -0.03 -2.08
CA CYS A 127 6.56 0.26 -2.89
C CYS A 127 7.29 -1.06 -3.09
N TYR A 128 7.53 -1.46 -4.34
CA TYR A 128 8.14 -2.76 -4.66
C TYR A 128 9.33 -2.61 -5.60
N GLN A 129 10.21 -3.60 -5.53
CA GLN A 129 11.34 -3.75 -6.43
C GLN A 129 11.59 -5.23 -6.73
N SER A 130 11.78 -5.58 -8.00
CA SER A 130 12.27 -6.89 -8.41
C SER A 130 13.79 -6.91 -8.45
N ILE A 131 14.37 -8.04 -8.02
CA ILE A 131 15.82 -8.26 -7.89
C ILE A 131 16.19 -9.44 -8.76
N ALA A 132 17.14 -9.23 -9.67
CA ALA A 132 17.69 -10.29 -10.49
C ALA A 132 18.86 -11.01 -9.78
N ASP A 133 19.05 -12.27 -10.13
CA ASP A 133 20.24 -13.05 -9.78
C ASP A 133 21.41 -12.75 -10.73
N TYR A 134 22.53 -13.44 -10.55
CA TYR A 134 23.74 -13.29 -11.38
C TYR A 134 23.52 -13.64 -12.86
N ASP A 135 22.48 -14.43 -13.16
CA ASP A 135 22.11 -14.83 -14.53
C ASP A 135 21.12 -13.83 -15.17
N GLY A 136 20.78 -12.76 -14.48
CA GLY A 136 19.83 -11.74 -14.93
C GLY A 136 18.36 -12.17 -14.84
N LYS A 137 18.05 -13.26 -14.14
CA LYS A 137 16.69 -13.72 -13.90
C LYS A 137 16.18 -13.17 -12.59
N ILE A 138 14.91 -12.76 -12.56
CA ILE A 138 14.30 -12.29 -11.32
C ILE A 138 14.27 -13.43 -10.30
N SER A 139 14.89 -13.18 -9.15
CA SER A 139 14.99 -14.12 -8.03
C SER A 139 14.04 -13.78 -6.90
N HIS A 140 13.83 -12.47 -6.64
CA HIS A 140 12.98 -11.93 -5.59
C HIS A 140 12.18 -10.73 -6.05
N ILE A 141 10.99 -10.55 -5.45
CA ILE A 141 10.27 -9.29 -5.48
C ILE A 141 10.07 -8.84 -4.04
N ILE A 142 10.74 -7.75 -3.66
CA ILE A 142 10.65 -7.18 -2.33
C ILE A 142 9.67 -6.01 -2.38
N GLY A 143 8.73 -5.97 -1.44
CA GLY A 143 7.73 -4.92 -1.29
C GLY A 143 7.67 -4.40 0.13
N ARG A 144 7.45 -3.09 0.27
CA ARG A 144 7.16 -2.44 1.55
C ARG A 144 5.79 -1.83 1.47
N SER A 145 4.87 -2.32 2.32
CA SER A 145 3.45 -1.99 2.30
C SER A 145 3.06 -1.15 3.50
N TYR A 146 2.32 -0.09 3.25
CA TYR A 146 1.81 0.87 4.24
C TYR A 146 0.30 0.85 4.25
N ASP A 147 -0.31 0.81 5.42
CA ASP A 147 -1.75 1.07 5.57
C ASP A 147 -2.00 2.57 5.42
N ILE A 148 -2.66 2.96 4.32
CA ILE A 148 -2.97 4.36 4.00
C ILE A 148 -4.47 4.70 4.25
N SER A 149 -5.20 3.84 4.98
CA SER A 149 -6.64 4.03 5.21
C SER A 149 -6.93 5.33 5.95
N THR A 150 -6.14 5.65 6.99
CA THR A 150 -6.26 6.89 7.75
C THR A 150 -5.90 8.11 6.90
N GLU A 151 -4.79 8.06 6.15
CA GLU A 151 -4.38 9.12 5.22
C GLU A 151 -5.50 9.44 4.22
N ARG A 152 -6.10 8.40 3.62
CA ARG A 152 -7.20 8.55 2.67
C ARG A 152 -8.46 9.12 3.31
N ALA A 153 -8.85 8.64 4.49
CA ALA A 153 -10.02 9.15 5.20
C ALA A 153 -9.89 10.65 5.54
N VAL A 154 -8.70 11.05 6.03
CA VAL A 154 -8.42 12.48 6.30
C VAL A 154 -8.47 13.30 5.02
N ARG A 155 -7.83 12.81 3.95
CA ARG A 155 -7.82 13.49 2.65
C ARG A 155 -9.23 13.64 2.07
N GLU A 156 -10.04 12.59 2.11
CA GLU A 156 -11.44 12.63 1.65
C GLU A 156 -12.27 13.61 2.48
N LYS A 157 -12.07 13.64 3.80
CA LYS A 157 -12.73 14.60 4.67
C LYS A 157 -12.36 16.03 4.29
N LEU A 158 -11.08 16.33 4.13
CA LEU A 158 -10.61 17.67 3.73
C LEU A 158 -11.15 18.06 2.36
N LEU A 159 -11.16 17.14 1.38
CA LEU A 159 -11.75 17.41 0.07
C LEU A 159 -13.24 17.74 0.15
N ARG A 160 -14.01 17.00 0.96
CA ARG A 160 -15.42 17.31 1.21
C ARG A 160 -15.61 18.69 1.86
N GLU A 161 -14.80 19.03 2.86
CA GLU A 161 -14.87 20.35 3.51
C GLU A 161 -14.61 21.49 2.53
N VAL A 162 -13.68 21.31 1.57
CA VAL A 162 -13.41 22.31 0.51
C VAL A 162 -14.53 22.38 -0.52
N GLN A 163 -15.27 21.30 -0.76
CA GLN A 163 -16.33 21.24 -1.76
C GLN A 163 -17.68 21.76 -1.25
N LEU A 164 -17.88 21.82 0.05
CA LEU A 164 -19.15 22.25 0.62
C LEU A 164 -19.14 23.74 0.99
N ASP A 165 -20.29 24.35 0.87
CA ASP A 165 -20.55 25.68 1.44
C ASP A 165 -20.63 25.56 2.98
N PRO A 166 -19.92 26.39 3.74
CA PRO A 166 -19.84 26.26 5.19
C PRO A 166 -21.16 26.51 5.92
N LEU A 167 -22.06 27.29 5.32
CA LEU A 167 -23.35 27.62 5.91
C LEU A 167 -24.40 26.55 5.65
N THR A 168 -24.56 26.19 4.38
CA THR A 168 -25.65 25.30 3.92
C THR A 168 -25.27 23.84 3.85
N ARG A 169 -23.98 23.54 3.87
CA ARG A 169 -23.43 22.17 3.72
C ARG A 169 -23.77 21.45 2.41
N ILE A 170 -24.31 22.17 1.44
CA ILE A 170 -24.45 21.70 0.06
C ILE A 170 -23.17 22.00 -0.73
N TYR A 171 -23.01 21.46 -1.93
CA TYR A 171 -21.86 21.78 -2.76
C TYR A 171 -21.77 23.26 -3.06
N ASN A 172 -20.58 23.85 -2.89
CA ASN A 172 -20.35 25.25 -3.25
C ASN A 172 -20.35 25.42 -4.78
N LYS A 173 -20.33 26.67 -5.24
CA LYS A 173 -20.42 27.02 -6.67
C LYS A 173 -19.38 26.29 -7.54
N THR A 174 -18.15 26.20 -7.07
CA THR A 174 -17.06 25.56 -7.81
C THR A 174 -17.28 24.06 -7.96
N ALA A 175 -17.53 23.37 -6.83
CA ALA A 175 -17.75 21.93 -6.83
C ALA A 175 -19.02 21.54 -7.62
N SER A 176 -20.08 22.33 -7.53
CA SER A 176 -21.30 22.10 -8.32
C SER A 176 -21.04 22.18 -9.81
N GLY A 177 -20.24 23.15 -10.27
CA GLY A 177 -19.84 23.28 -11.69
C GLY A 177 -19.04 22.06 -12.16
N GLU A 178 -18.01 21.67 -11.41
CA GLU A 178 -17.18 20.49 -11.73
C GLU A 178 -18.00 19.18 -11.80
N ILE A 179 -18.98 19.00 -10.88
CA ILE A 179 -19.85 17.82 -10.86
C ILE A 179 -20.75 17.80 -12.10
N VAL A 180 -21.33 18.95 -12.46
CA VAL A 180 -22.18 19.06 -13.66
C VAL A 180 -21.38 18.77 -14.92
N ASP A 181 -20.19 19.38 -15.06
CA ASP A 181 -19.32 19.18 -16.21
C ASP A 181 -18.91 17.71 -16.34
N ALA A 182 -18.45 17.10 -15.26
CA ALA A 182 -18.07 15.69 -15.26
C ALA A 182 -19.26 14.74 -15.55
N PHE A 183 -20.45 15.10 -15.13
CA PHE A 183 -21.67 14.36 -15.44
C PHE A 183 -22.01 14.44 -16.93
N LEU A 184 -21.96 15.64 -17.52
CA LEU A 184 -22.23 15.86 -18.94
C LEU A 184 -21.22 15.18 -19.85
N GLU A 185 -19.93 15.18 -19.49
CA GLU A 185 -18.89 14.47 -20.24
C GLU A 185 -19.10 12.95 -20.29
N LYS A 186 -19.58 12.35 -19.18
CA LYS A 186 -19.82 10.90 -19.09
C LYS A 186 -21.13 10.47 -19.71
N SER A 187 -22.12 11.35 -19.70
CA SER A 187 -23.49 11.05 -20.11
C SER A 187 -23.72 11.45 -21.57
N THR A 188 -23.33 10.55 -22.47
CA THR A 188 -23.45 10.81 -23.94
C THR A 188 -24.84 10.54 -24.49
N GLN A 189 -25.77 9.96 -23.72
CA GLN A 189 -27.14 9.63 -24.14
C GLN A 189 -28.14 10.00 -23.05
N GLY A 190 -29.29 10.52 -23.48
CA GLY A 190 -30.41 10.88 -22.61
C GLY A 190 -30.70 12.37 -22.56
N THR A 191 -31.83 12.73 -21.96
CA THR A 191 -32.22 14.12 -21.70
C THR A 191 -31.96 14.44 -20.26
N HIS A 192 -31.22 15.51 -19.99
CA HIS A 192 -30.92 16.00 -18.65
C HIS A 192 -31.65 17.33 -18.42
N VAL A 193 -32.06 17.58 -17.19
CA VAL A 193 -32.72 18.83 -16.81
C VAL A 193 -31.91 19.45 -15.66
N LEU A 194 -31.55 20.72 -15.80
CA LEU A 194 -30.92 21.51 -14.76
C LEU A 194 -31.96 22.49 -14.20
N TYR A 195 -32.15 22.49 -12.90
CA TYR A 195 -32.95 23.47 -12.18
C TYR A 195 -32.04 24.48 -11.51
N VAL A 196 -32.31 25.76 -11.72
CA VAL A 196 -31.70 26.87 -10.98
C VAL A 196 -32.79 27.47 -10.14
N ILE A 197 -32.55 27.56 -8.83
CA ILE A 197 -33.52 28.05 -7.84
C ILE A 197 -32.94 29.29 -7.17
N ASP A 198 -33.73 30.33 -7.00
CA ASP A 198 -33.38 31.53 -6.28
C ASP A 198 -34.47 31.87 -5.25
N ILE A 199 -34.10 32.57 -4.17
CA ILE A 199 -35.03 32.96 -3.11
C ILE A 199 -35.50 34.38 -3.38
N ASP A 200 -36.79 34.52 -3.67
CA ASP A 200 -37.41 35.83 -3.92
C ASP A 200 -37.28 36.74 -2.71
N ASP A 201 -36.92 38.01 -2.98
CA ASP A 201 -36.82 39.05 -1.99
C ASP A 201 -35.89 38.77 -0.78
N PHE A 202 -34.92 37.85 -0.91
CA PHE A 202 -33.98 37.48 0.18
C PHE A 202 -33.26 38.69 0.78
N LYS A 203 -32.96 39.69 -0.05
CA LYS A 203 -32.38 40.94 0.43
C LYS A 203 -33.28 41.65 1.45
N LYS A 204 -34.60 41.63 1.28
CA LYS A 204 -35.54 42.26 2.24
C LYS A 204 -35.50 41.54 3.60
N ILE A 205 -35.30 40.23 3.62
CA ILE A 205 -35.14 39.46 4.85
C ILE A 205 -33.90 39.96 5.60
N ASN A 206 -32.78 40.07 4.91
CA ASN A 206 -31.54 40.58 5.49
C ASN A 206 -31.65 42.01 5.99
N ASP A 207 -32.25 42.88 5.19
CA ASP A 207 -32.40 44.29 5.53
C ASP A 207 -33.39 44.51 6.72
N THR A 208 -34.36 43.61 6.89
CA THR A 208 -35.38 43.73 7.95
C THR A 208 -34.97 43.05 9.25
N PHE A 209 -34.36 41.85 9.15
CA PHE A 209 -34.13 40.99 10.30
C PHE A 209 -32.62 40.74 10.58
N GLY A 210 -31.73 41.27 9.74
CA GLY A 210 -30.29 41.10 9.85
C GLY A 210 -29.79 39.82 9.19
N HIS A 211 -28.47 39.80 8.89
CA HIS A 211 -27.82 38.69 8.19
C HIS A 211 -27.91 37.37 8.93
N THR A 212 -27.92 37.38 10.28
CA THR A 212 -28.04 36.14 11.07
C THR A 212 -29.36 35.40 10.80
N VAL A 213 -30.45 36.14 10.63
CA VAL A 213 -31.75 35.55 10.28
C VAL A 213 -31.76 35.08 8.82
N GLY A 214 -31.15 35.88 7.93
CA GLY A 214 -30.97 35.45 6.54
C GLY A 214 -30.17 34.15 6.43
N ASP A 215 -29.07 34.01 7.17
CA ASP A 215 -28.26 32.80 7.23
C ASP A 215 -29.07 31.57 7.71
N MET A 216 -29.95 31.77 8.73
CA MET A 216 -30.86 30.71 9.19
C MET A 216 -31.85 30.29 8.09
N VAL A 217 -32.40 31.24 7.35
CA VAL A 217 -33.35 30.94 6.24
C VAL A 217 -32.71 30.15 5.12
N ILE A 218 -31.42 30.35 4.87
CA ILE A 218 -30.70 29.58 3.82
C ILE A 218 -30.29 28.21 4.33
N SER A 219 -30.01 28.04 5.64
CA SER A 219 -29.49 26.79 6.22
C SER A 219 -30.57 25.77 6.57
N ASP A 220 -31.84 26.16 6.66
CA ASP A 220 -33.01 25.31 6.89
C ASP A 220 -33.50 24.67 5.57
#